data_ec0d4253194e41d5d8a73c999dd8000e
#
_entry.id   ec0d4253194e41d5d8a73c999dd8000e
#
_cell.length_a   1.000
_cell.length_b   1.000
_cell.length_c   1.000
_cell.angle_alpha   90.00
_cell.angle_beta   90.00
_cell.angle_gamma   90.00
#
_symmetry.space_group_name_H-M   'P 1'
#
loop_
_entity.id
_entity.type
_entity.pdbx_description
1 polymer ?
#
loop_
_entity_poly.entity_id
_entity_poly.type
_entity_poly.pdbx_seq_one_letter_code
_entity_poly.pdbx_strand_id
1 'polypeptide(L)'
;MGNGENLYSIISLEDSSEKVMSSAYIEKAWERDNLLIRAIQTGNKDLLTVARSIITKEEDQMYNYGNPVIVSDMLRTRKNGMIIRNTMSRVAAGLGGVPPLYIHLIAEKYGRLIENANSIDYLINTVSVEMFDEYCDLVANFSAAHYSAIVKEVAVYITNHLQEEMSVSILAETFHINASHLSRKFKKETGYTISEYVNRQKIDASKLLFSRGHKSVMDVAASLGFNSSSYFSKTFKKITGESPADYIQKMARTHIED
;
A
#
# COMPACT_ATOMS: atom_id res chain seq x y z
N MET A 1 -16.77 46.12 -6.27
CA MET A 1 -15.39 46.14 -5.74
C MET A 1 -15.47 45.49 -4.37
N GLY A 2 -15.32 44.18 -4.31
CA GLY A 2 -15.40 43.41 -3.08
C GLY A 2 -13.99 43.05 -2.66
N ASN A 3 -13.63 43.41 -1.43
CA ASN A 3 -12.38 43.18 -0.80
C ASN A 3 -12.15 41.65 -0.70
N GLY A 4 -11.18 41.13 -1.46
CA GLY A 4 -10.58 39.86 -1.18
C GLY A 4 -9.71 40.01 0.06
N GLU A 5 -10.30 39.88 1.23
CA GLU A 5 -9.57 39.70 2.46
C GLU A 5 -8.79 38.39 2.32
N ASN A 6 -7.47 38.54 2.37
CA ASN A 6 -6.51 37.49 2.20
C ASN A 6 -6.73 36.46 3.33
N LEU A 7 -7.12 35.22 2.99
CA LEU A 7 -7.38 34.14 3.94
C LEU A 7 -6.22 33.93 4.93
N TYR A 8 -5.02 34.36 4.57
CA TYR A 8 -3.81 34.32 5.39
C TYR A 8 -3.79 35.32 6.55
N SER A 9 -4.66 36.36 6.54
CA SER A 9 -4.77 37.30 7.65
C SER A 9 -5.59 36.79 8.84
N ILE A 10 -6.32 35.68 8.63
CA ILE A 10 -7.16 35.06 9.67
C ILE A 10 -6.33 34.09 10.55
N ILE A 11 -5.13 33.69 10.12
CA ILE A 11 -4.26 32.74 10.83
C ILE A 11 -3.21 33.47 11.70
N SER A 12 -3.16 34.78 11.70
CA SER A 12 -2.35 35.53 12.64
C SER A 12 -3.01 35.52 14.04
N LEU A 13 -2.89 34.39 14.73
CA LEU A 13 -3.06 34.34 16.16
C LEU A 13 -1.90 35.11 16.77
N GLU A 14 -2.25 36.20 17.43
CA GLU A 14 -1.34 37.05 18.22
C GLU A 14 -0.79 36.23 19.39
N ASP A 15 0.24 35.43 19.14
CA ASP A 15 1.15 35.03 20.18
C ASP A 15 2.58 35.12 19.65
N SER A 16 3.35 36.02 20.25
CA SER A 16 4.65 36.49 19.79
C SER A 16 5.81 35.49 19.93
N SER A 17 5.51 34.20 20.04
CA SER A 17 6.48 33.10 20.11
C SER A 17 6.32 32.07 18.97
N GLU A 18 5.24 32.09 18.19
CA GLU A 18 5.08 31.20 17.04
C GLU A 18 5.69 31.80 15.78
N LYS A 19 6.80 31.25 15.32
CA LYS A 19 7.28 31.50 13.96
C LYS A 19 6.23 31.03 12.97
N VAL A 20 5.51 31.97 12.37
CA VAL A 20 4.57 31.72 11.27
C VAL A 20 5.29 30.93 10.19
N MET A 21 4.77 29.75 9.85
CA MET A 21 5.27 28.95 8.73
C MET A 21 5.22 29.79 7.46
N SER A 22 6.35 29.95 6.77
CA SER A 22 6.39 30.77 5.54
C SER A 22 5.52 30.11 4.47
N SER A 23 4.87 30.92 3.60
CA SER A 23 4.10 30.43 2.46
C SER A 23 4.93 29.49 1.58
N ALA A 24 6.21 29.79 1.43
CA ALA A 24 7.18 28.97 0.69
C ALA A 24 7.35 27.54 1.29
N TYR A 25 7.27 27.40 2.61
CA TYR A 25 7.32 26.09 3.26
C TYR A 25 6.04 25.30 2.99
N ILE A 26 4.88 25.93 3.08
CA ILE A 26 3.58 25.30 2.80
C ILE A 26 3.52 24.81 1.33
N GLU A 27 3.99 25.63 0.39
CA GLU A 27 4.04 25.29 -1.04
C GLU A 27 4.94 24.08 -1.30
N LYS A 28 6.14 24.06 -0.70
CA LYS A 28 7.08 22.93 -0.84
C LYS A 28 6.54 21.65 -0.21
N ALA A 29 5.91 21.73 0.96
CA ALA A 29 5.29 20.59 1.60
C ALA A 29 4.17 20.00 0.72
N TRP A 30 3.37 20.86 0.10
CA TRP A 30 2.33 20.47 -0.85
C TRP A 30 2.89 19.83 -2.12
N GLU A 31 3.96 20.40 -2.68
CA GLU A 31 4.65 19.84 -3.85
C GLU A 31 5.20 18.44 -3.56
N ARG A 32 5.88 18.27 -2.43
CA ARG A 32 6.38 16.99 -1.95
C ARG A 32 5.28 15.94 -1.84
N ASP A 33 4.17 16.28 -1.18
CA ASP A 33 3.06 15.35 -0.95
C ASP A 33 2.40 14.95 -2.28
N ASN A 34 2.27 15.88 -3.23
CA ASN A 34 1.80 15.57 -4.58
C ASN A 34 2.74 14.65 -5.35
N LEU A 35 4.05 14.85 -5.24
CA LEU A 35 5.04 13.97 -5.86
C LEU A 35 4.99 12.57 -5.28
N LEU A 36 4.87 12.43 -3.96
CA LEU A 36 4.73 11.14 -3.29
C LEU A 36 3.45 10.40 -3.75
N ILE A 37 2.32 11.10 -3.78
CA ILE A 37 1.04 10.56 -4.26
C ILE A 37 1.19 10.05 -5.70
N ARG A 38 1.77 10.85 -6.59
CA ARG A 38 1.97 10.48 -7.99
C ARG A 38 2.93 9.31 -8.16
N ALA A 39 4.03 9.29 -7.41
CA ALA A 39 5.00 8.19 -7.44
C ALA A 39 4.32 6.85 -7.10
N ILE A 40 3.56 6.82 -6.01
CA ILE A 40 2.84 5.62 -5.58
C ILE A 40 1.72 5.29 -6.57
N GLN A 41 0.88 6.25 -6.94
CA GLN A 41 -0.25 6.02 -7.86
C GLN A 41 0.18 5.41 -9.20
N THR A 42 1.39 5.71 -9.65
CA THR A 42 1.94 5.21 -10.92
C THR A 42 2.92 4.06 -10.76
N GLY A 43 3.28 3.67 -9.53
CA GLY A 43 4.31 2.67 -9.24
C GLY A 43 5.71 3.11 -9.70
N ASN A 44 5.96 4.42 -9.80
CA ASN A 44 7.19 4.98 -10.35
C ASN A 44 8.24 5.23 -9.26
N LYS A 45 9.26 4.35 -9.18
CA LYS A 45 10.33 4.44 -8.17
C LYS A 45 11.32 5.60 -8.43
N ASP A 46 11.49 6.04 -9.66
CA ASP A 46 12.34 7.20 -9.95
C ASP A 46 11.71 8.46 -9.37
N LEU A 47 10.40 8.64 -9.59
CA LEU A 47 9.65 9.73 -9.00
C LEU A 47 9.61 9.64 -7.47
N LEU A 48 9.53 8.42 -6.91
CA LEU A 48 9.61 8.19 -5.47
C LEU A 48 10.96 8.63 -4.90
N THR A 49 12.05 8.37 -5.60
CA THR A 49 13.41 8.81 -5.19
C THR A 49 13.49 10.34 -5.13
N VAL A 50 12.91 11.04 -6.11
CA VAL A 50 12.82 12.51 -6.09
C VAL A 50 11.98 12.99 -4.88
N ALA A 51 10.80 12.41 -4.67
CA ALA A 51 9.93 12.76 -3.54
C ALA A 51 10.64 12.56 -2.18
N ARG A 52 11.38 11.46 -2.02
CA ARG A 52 12.17 11.17 -0.82
C ARG A 52 13.25 12.22 -0.55
N SER A 53 13.95 12.68 -1.58
CA SER A 53 15.01 13.68 -1.40
C SER A 53 14.48 15.02 -0.88
N ILE A 54 13.24 15.37 -1.22
CA ILE A 54 12.55 16.56 -0.70
C ILE A 54 12.12 16.33 0.75
N ILE A 55 11.54 15.18 1.06
CA ILE A 55 11.05 14.81 2.41
C ILE A 55 12.20 14.88 3.42
N THR A 56 13.36 14.29 3.10
CA THR A 56 14.51 14.26 4.00
C THR A 56 15.06 15.66 4.32
N LYS A 57 15.19 16.51 3.31
CA LYS A 57 15.72 17.87 3.47
C LYS A 57 14.81 18.76 4.30
N GLU A 58 13.50 18.63 4.17
CA GLU A 58 12.53 19.46 4.90
C GLU A 58 12.32 18.98 6.33
N GLU A 59 12.41 17.68 6.56
CA GLU A 59 12.35 17.13 7.90
C GLU A 59 13.48 17.67 8.77
N ASP A 60 14.70 17.73 8.23
CA ASP A 60 15.85 18.33 8.91
C ASP A 60 15.65 19.84 9.22
N GLN A 61 15.00 20.57 8.30
CA GLN A 61 14.70 21.99 8.50
C GLN A 61 13.60 22.22 9.55
N MET A 62 12.56 21.38 9.60
CA MET A 62 11.46 21.51 10.56
C MET A 62 11.91 21.32 12.00
N TYR A 63 12.93 20.47 12.26
CA TYR A 63 13.52 20.32 13.60
C TYR A 63 14.37 21.53 14.02
N ASN A 64 14.95 22.25 13.07
CA ASN A 64 15.75 23.44 13.34
C ASN A 64 14.88 24.70 13.59
N TYR A 65 13.57 24.66 13.30
CA TYR A 65 12.67 25.81 13.48
C TYR A 65 11.95 25.85 14.84
N GLY A 66 12.37 25.02 15.83
CA GLY A 66 12.12 25.24 17.25
C GLY A 66 10.67 25.60 17.63
N ASN A 67 9.67 24.80 17.31
CA ASN A 67 8.37 24.91 17.91
C ASN A 67 8.38 24.14 19.26
N PRO A 68 8.37 24.81 20.42
CA PRO A 68 8.51 24.16 21.72
C PRO A 68 7.34 23.22 22.08
N VAL A 69 6.18 23.36 21.47
CA VAL A 69 5.02 22.49 21.70
C VAL A 69 5.20 21.12 21.03
N ILE A 70 5.98 21.05 19.94
CA ILE A 70 6.24 19.81 19.18
C ILE A 70 7.46 19.06 19.75
N VAL A 71 8.35 19.73 20.44
CA VAL A 71 9.65 19.19 20.89
C VAL A 71 9.52 18.25 22.11
N SER A 72 8.43 18.31 22.88
CA SER A 72 8.28 17.49 24.10
C SER A 72 8.19 15.98 23.84
N ASP A 73 7.78 15.56 22.63
CA ASP A 73 7.82 14.15 22.20
C ASP A 73 8.07 14.03 20.68
N MET A 74 9.33 14.14 20.30
CA MET A 74 9.76 14.07 18.89
C MET A 74 9.41 12.74 18.24
N LEU A 75 9.54 11.63 18.97
CA LEU A 75 9.19 10.31 18.44
C LEU A 75 7.69 10.21 18.14
N ARG A 76 6.84 10.73 19.04
CA ARG A 76 5.39 10.76 18.83
C ARG A 76 5.01 11.61 17.63
N THR A 77 5.62 12.77 17.48
CA THR A 77 5.40 13.65 16.32
C THR A 77 5.78 12.98 15.01
N ARG A 78 6.91 12.25 14.99
CA ARG A 78 7.32 11.47 13.80
C ARG A 78 6.37 10.33 13.49
N LYS A 79 5.92 9.59 14.50
CA LYS A 79 4.89 8.55 14.33
C LYS A 79 3.61 9.10 13.69
N ASN A 80 3.12 10.23 14.19
CA ASN A 80 1.92 10.89 13.65
C ASN A 80 2.12 11.26 12.16
N GLY A 81 3.25 11.86 11.82
CA GLY A 81 3.60 12.15 10.43
C GLY A 81 3.67 10.91 9.54
N MET A 82 4.22 9.82 10.05
CA MET A 82 4.28 8.54 9.32
C MET A 82 2.91 7.90 9.14
N ILE A 83 2.00 7.99 10.11
CA ILE A 83 0.61 7.52 9.99
C ILE A 83 -0.13 8.31 8.90
N ILE A 84 0.07 9.63 8.84
CA ILE A 84 -0.50 10.47 7.76
C ILE A 84 0.02 9.99 6.40
N ARG A 85 1.32 9.78 6.25
CA ARG A 85 1.94 9.29 5.01
C ARG A 85 1.48 7.89 4.62
N ASN A 86 1.32 6.99 5.58
CA ASN A 86 0.73 5.66 5.34
C ASN A 86 -0.70 5.78 4.79
N THR A 87 -1.51 6.70 5.35
CA THR A 87 -2.87 6.96 4.87
C THR A 87 -2.88 7.54 3.46
N MET A 88 -2.01 8.50 3.17
CA MET A 88 -1.86 9.07 1.83
C MET A 88 -1.42 8.01 0.81
N SER A 89 -0.45 7.18 1.17
CA SER A 89 0.03 6.07 0.33
C SER A 89 -1.06 5.04 0.02
N ARG A 90 -1.88 4.73 1.02
CA ARG A 90 -3.07 3.89 0.88
C ARG A 90 -4.06 4.44 -0.15
N VAL A 91 -4.36 5.74 -0.09
CA VAL A 91 -5.26 6.40 -1.05
C VAL A 91 -4.63 6.43 -2.44
N ALA A 92 -3.34 6.77 -2.54
CA ALA A 92 -2.62 6.81 -3.81
C ALA A 92 -2.59 5.43 -4.50
N ALA A 93 -2.34 4.35 -3.76
CA ALA A 93 -2.37 3.00 -4.29
C ALA A 93 -3.77 2.59 -4.79
N GLY A 94 -4.83 3.00 -4.07
CA GLY A 94 -6.21 2.81 -4.51
C GLY A 94 -6.51 3.55 -5.82
N LEU A 95 -6.10 4.79 -5.94
CA LEU A 95 -6.19 5.56 -7.19
C LEU A 95 -5.34 4.93 -8.31
N GLY A 96 -4.23 4.27 -7.97
CA GLY A 96 -3.42 3.47 -8.88
C GLY A 96 -4.08 2.16 -9.34
N GLY A 97 -5.26 1.84 -8.81
CA GLY A 97 -6.05 0.67 -9.23
C GLY A 97 -5.69 -0.64 -8.52
N VAL A 98 -5.05 -0.55 -7.36
CA VAL A 98 -4.78 -1.72 -6.51
C VAL A 98 -6.06 -2.15 -5.80
N PRO A 99 -6.34 -3.46 -5.73
CA PRO A 99 -7.51 -3.96 -5.01
C PRO A 99 -7.45 -3.67 -3.51
N PRO A 100 -8.61 -3.36 -2.86
CA PRO A 100 -8.69 -2.94 -1.46
C PRO A 100 -8.06 -3.89 -0.45
N LEU A 101 -8.12 -5.21 -0.68
CA LEU A 101 -7.53 -6.20 0.21
C LEU A 101 -6.02 -5.98 0.40
N TYR A 102 -5.28 -5.83 -0.70
CA TYR A 102 -3.83 -5.62 -0.63
C TYR A 102 -3.46 -4.31 0.04
N ILE A 103 -4.19 -3.24 -0.29
CA ILE A 103 -4.02 -1.93 0.35
C ILE A 103 -4.22 -2.03 1.86
N HIS A 104 -5.29 -2.73 2.29
CA HIS A 104 -5.59 -2.89 3.72
C HIS A 104 -4.47 -3.65 4.45
N LEU A 105 -4.01 -4.76 3.87
CA LEU A 105 -2.98 -5.60 4.49
C LEU A 105 -1.65 -4.84 4.67
N ILE A 106 -1.22 -4.08 3.66
CA ILE A 106 0.00 -3.27 3.75
C ILE A 106 -0.17 -2.10 4.72
N ALA A 107 -1.30 -1.40 4.67
CA ALA A 107 -1.56 -0.27 5.56
C ALA A 107 -1.52 -0.68 7.04
N GLU A 108 -2.09 -1.85 7.38
CA GLU A 108 -2.01 -2.38 8.74
C GLU A 108 -0.60 -2.83 9.14
N LYS A 109 0.16 -3.46 8.22
CA LYS A 109 1.56 -3.82 8.48
C LYS A 109 2.34 -2.59 8.92
N TYR A 110 2.31 -1.54 8.12
CA TYR A 110 3.05 -0.31 8.43
C TYR A 110 2.48 0.48 9.60
N GLY A 111 1.17 0.48 9.80
CA GLY A 111 0.54 1.05 11.00
C GLY A 111 1.12 0.45 12.28
N ARG A 112 1.28 -0.88 12.33
CA ARG A 112 1.89 -1.57 13.48
C ARG A 112 3.39 -1.29 13.62
N LEU A 113 4.15 -1.30 12.52
CA LEU A 113 5.58 -0.98 12.55
C LEU A 113 5.83 0.44 13.06
N ILE A 114 5.04 1.42 12.61
CA ILE A 114 5.11 2.81 13.07
C ILE A 114 4.79 2.90 14.56
N GLU A 115 3.70 2.28 15.01
CA GLU A 115 3.29 2.38 16.43
C GLU A 115 4.31 1.72 17.37
N ASN A 116 4.90 0.60 16.97
CA ASN A 116 5.89 -0.13 17.77
C ASN A 116 7.33 0.42 17.64
N ALA A 117 7.58 1.38 16.77
CA ALA A 117 8.92 1.96 16.61
C ALA A 117 9.40 2.64 17.88
N ASN A 118 10.66 2.40 18.26
CA ASN A 118 11.28 2.94 19.46
C ASN A 118 12.33 4.03 19.18
N SER A 119 12.62 4.29 17.89
CA SER A 119 13.56 5.34 17.49
C SER A 119 13.11 6.05 16.22
N ILE A 120 13.53 7.32 16.11
CA ILE A 120 13.30 8.14 14.92
C ILE A 120 14.11 7.61 13.74
N ASP A 121 15.34 7.18 13.98
CA ASP A 121 16.21 6.62 12.96
C ASP A 121 15.57 5.41 12.27
N TYR A 122 15.03 4.46 13.04
CA TYR A 122 14.30 3.30 12.51
C TYR A 122 13.07 3.72 11.68
N LEU A 123 12.31 4.72 12.15
CA LEU A 123 11.15 5.24 11.40
C LEU A 123 11.54 5.82 10.05
N ILE A 124 12.65 6.57 9.99
CA ILE A 124 13.07 7.29 8.78
C ILE A 124 13.81 6.37 7.83
N ASN A 125 14.81 5.64 8.33
CA ASN A 125 15.75 4.91 7.47
C ASN A 125 15.29 3.48 7.12
N THR A 126 14.34 2.92 7.89
CA THR A 126 13.80 1.59 7.62
C THR A 126 12.32 1.65 7.24
N VAL A 127 11.46 2.02 8.18
CA VAL A 127 10.00 1.94 7.98
C VAL A 127 9.52 2.82 6.84
N SER A 128 9.99 4.06 6.75
CA SER A 128 9.61 5.00 5.68
C SER A 128 10.06 4.51 4.30
N VAL A 129 11.29 4.01 4.21
CA VAL A 129 11.87 3.55 2.96
C VAL A 129 11.10 2.34 2.44
N GLU A 130 10.97 1.30 3.27
CA GLU A 130 10.25 0.08 2.91
C GLU A 130 8.78 0.33 2.59
N MET A 131 8.10 1.16 3.36
CA MET A 131 6.68 1.47 3.18
C MET A 131 6.40 2.05 1.79
N PHE A 132 7.14 3.05 1.38
CA PHE A 132 6.91 3.69 0.08
C PHE A 132 7.31 2.79 -1.08
N ASP A 133 8.41 2.02 -0.94
CA ASP A 133 8.80 1.04 -1.94
C ASP A 133 7.73 -0.05 -2.12
N GLU A 134 7.22 -0.59 -1.02
CA GLU A 134 6.22 -1.65 -1.07
C GLU A 134 4.89 -1.15 -1.66
N TYR A 135 4.47 0.09 -1.37
CA TYR A 135 3.30 0.69 -2.03
C TYR A 135 3.52 0.91 -3.53
N CYS A 136 4.70 1.34 -3.96
CA CYS A 136 5.02 1.45 -5.39
C CYS A 136 5.04 0.08 -6.08
N ASP A 137 5.65 -0.93 -5.45
CA ASP A 137 5.67 -2.30 -5.95
C ASP A 137 4.27 -2.90 -6.02
N LEU A 138 3.42 -2.59 -5.03
CA LEU A 138 2.04 -3.01 -5.02
C LEU A 138 1.29 -2.49 -6.25
N VAL A 139 1.44 -1.20 -6.57
CA VAL A 139 0.81 -0.62 -7.76
C VAL A 139 1.40 -1.22 -9.04
N ALA A 140 2.72 -1.35 -9.13
CA ALA A 140 3.37 -1.91 -10.32
C ALA A 140 2.93 -3.36 -10.61
N ASN A 141 2.69 -4.16 -9.55
CA ASN A 141 2.41 -5.59 -9.69
C ASN A 141 0.91 -5.93 -9.71
N PHE A 142 0.06 -5.12 -9.06
CA PHE A 142 -1.35 -5.47 -8.82
C PHE A 142 -2.36 -4.46 -9.39
N SER A 143 -1.89 -3.40 -10.05
CA SER A 143 -2.79 -2.41 -10.64
C SER A 143 -3.60 -3.01 -11.78
N ALA A 144 -4.91 -2.90 -11.66
CA ALA A 144 -5.85 -3.22 -12.74
C ALA A 144 -6.13 -2.02 -13.67
N ALA A 145 -5.39 -0.91 -13.53
CA ALA A 145 -5.66 0.33 -14.26
C ALA A 145 -5.47 0.20 -15.78
N HIS A 146 -4.65 -0.78 -16.22
CA HIS A 146 -4.37 -1.02 -17.64
C HIS A 146 -5.42 -1.88 -18.36
N TYR A 147 -6.32 -2.50 -17.60
CA TYR A 147 -7.32 -3.38 -18.17
C TYR A 147 -8.53 -2.58 -18.68
N SER A 148 -9.22 -3.13 -19.68
CA SER A 148 -10.52 -2.60 -20.09
C SER A 148 -11.52 -2.66 -18.92
N ALA A 149 -12.57 -1.82 -18.97
CA ALA A 149 -13.53 -1.68 -17.86
C ALA A 149 -14.03 -3.03 -17.34
N ILE A 150 -14.50 -3.91 -18.20
CA ILE A 150 -15.03 -5.22 -17.80
C ILE A 150 -13.96 -6.13 -17.18
N VAL A 151 -12.73 -6.17 -17.72
CA VAL A 151 -11.65 -7.00 -17.17
C VAL A 151 -11.19 -6.45 -15.83
N LYS A 152 -11.14 -5.12 -15.69
CA LYS A 152 -10.86 -4.44 -14.43
C LYS A 152 -11.90 -4.77 -13.37
N GLU A 153 -13.20 -4.68 -13.69
CA GLU A 153 -14.29 -4.99 -12.76
C GLU A 153 -14.21 -6.45 -12.30
N VAL A 154 -14.00 -7.39 -13.23
CA VAL A 154 -13.84 -8.82 -12.92
C VAL A 154 -12.60 -9.06 -12.05
N ALA A 155 -11.45 -8.44 -12.35
CA ALA A 155 -10.23 -8.59 -11.57
C ALA A 155 -10.40 -8.07 -10.14
N VAL A 156 -11.03 -6.91 -9.97
CA VAL A 156 -11.36 -6.33 -8.67
C VAL A 156 -12.35 -7.21 -7.90
N TYR A 157 -13.38 -7.73 -8.57
CA TYR A 157 -14.34 -8.65 -7.96
C TYR A 157 -13.64 -9.91 -7.43
N ILE A 158 -12.80 -10.55 -8.26
CA ILE A 158 -12.03 -11.73 -7.84
C ILE A 158 -11.24 -11.45 -6.57
N THR A 159 -10.55 -10.32 -6.51
CA THR A 159 -9.68 -9.98 -5.37
C THR A 159 -10.46 -9.70 -4.09
N ASN A 160 -11.66 -9.15 -4.21
CA ASN A 160 -12.52 -8.86 -3.05
C ASN A 160 -13.26 -10.10 -2.52
N HIS A 161 -13.33 -11.19 -3.31
CA HIS A 161 -14.12 -12.39 -2.98
C HIS A 161 -13.26 -13.67 -2.98
N LEU A 162 -11.98 -13.56 -2.58
CA LEU A 162 -11.02 -14.69 -2.67
C LEU A 162 -11.43 -15.95 -1.90
N GLN A 163 -12.30 -15.83 -0.91
CA GLN A 163 -12.81 -16.99 -0.14
C GLN A 163 -13.95 -17.74 -0.86
N GLU A 164 -14.52 -17.14 -1.90
CA GLU A 164 -15.62 -17.73 -2.63
C GLU A 164 -15.13 -18.63 -3.75
N GLU A 165 -16.02 -19.53 -4.22
CA GLU A 165 -15.76 -20.32 -5.42
C GLU A 165 -15.89 -19.43 -6.66
N MET A 166 -14.85 -19.44 -7.49
CA MET A 166 -14.78 -18.62 -8.70
C MET A 166 -14.50 -19.45 -9.93
N SER A 167 -15.49 -19.53 -10.80
CA SER A 167 -15.36 -20.10 -12.13
C SER A 167 -15.68 -19.08 -13.21
N VAL A 168 -15.27 -19.37 -14.44
CA VAL A 168 -15.61 -18.53 -15.60
C VAL A 168 -17.14 -18.40 -15.73
N SER A 169 -17.89 -19.48 -15.46
CA SER A 169 -19.35 -19.47 -15.54
C SER A 169 -19.98 -18.55 -14.52
N ILE A 170 -19.54 -18.62 -13.24
CA ILE A 170 -20.04 -17.76 -12.17
C ILE A 170 -19.78 -16.29 -12.50
N LEU A 171 -18.56 -15.96 -12.92
CA LEU A 171 -18.20 -14.58 -13.26
C LEU A 171 -18.96 -14.07 -14.50
N ALA A 172 -19.15 -14.94 -15.51
CA ALA A 172 -19.90 -14.60 -16.71
C ALA A 172 -21.38 -14.28 -16.39
N GLU A 173 -21.98 -15.04 -15.47
CA GLU A 173 -23.33 -14.79 -14.96
C GLU A 173 -23.38 -13.48 -14.14
N THR A 174 -22.46 -13.30 -13.18
CA THR A 174 -22.39 -12.11 -12.32
C THR A 174 -22.29 -10.82 -13.13
N PHE A 175 -21.48 -10.83 -14.20
CA PHE A 175 -21.23 -9.64 -15.02
C PHE A 175 -22.10 -9.59 -16.29
N HIS A 176 -23.06 -10.51 -16.45
CA HIS A 176 -23.97 -10.59 -17.62
C HIS A 176 -23.22 -10.60 -18.96
N ILE A 177 -22.14 -11.36 -19.06
CA ILE A 177 -21.29 -11.47 -20.24
C ILE A 177 -21.17 -12.93 -20.71
N ASN A 178 -20.95 -13.12 -22.01
CA ASN A 178 -20.70 -14.46 -22.52
C ASN A 178 -19.39 -15.06 -21.96
N ALA A 179 -19.43 -16.27 -21.40
CA ALA A 179 -18.31 -16.94 -20.75
C ALA A 179 -17.08 -17.11 -21.66
N SER A 180 -17.29 -17.47 -22.92
CA SER A 180 -16.19 -17.63 -23.90
C SER A 180 -15.57 -16.28 -24.28
N HIS A 181 -16.38 -15.22 -24.35
CA HIS A 181 -15.89 -13.86 -24.59
C HIS A 181 -15.07 -13.36 -23.40
N LEU A 182 -15.60 -13.49 -22.18
CA LEU A 182 -14.90 -13.13 -20.95
C LEU A 182 -13.57 -13.86 -20.83
N SER A 183 -13.55 -15.18 -20.99
CA SER A 183 -12.33 -15.99 -20.86
C SER A 183 -11.24 -15.56 -21.84
N ARG A 184 -11.57 -15.33 -23.11
CA ARG A 184 -10.61 -14.89 -24.13
C ARG A 184 -10.08 -13.48 -23.86
N LYS A 185 -11.00 -12.55 -23.53
CA LYS A 185 -10.67 -11.15 -23.27
C LYS A 185 -9.80 -11.03 -22.02
N PHE A 186 -10.18 -11.71 -20.94
CA PHE A 186 -9.46 -11.72 -19.68
C PHE A 186 -8.03 -12.26 -19.86
N LYS A 187 -7.88 -13.41 -20.54
CA LYS A 187 -6.55 -13.99 -20.82
C LYS A 187 -5.71 -13.09 -21.70
N LYS A 188 -6.31 -12.43 -22.70
CA LYS A 188 -5.60 -11.51 -23.60
C LYS A 188 -5.01 -10.30 -22.84
N GLU A 189 -5.76 -9.75 -21.88
CA GLU A 189 -5.38 -8.53 -21.18
C GLU A 189 -4.52 -8.81 -19.94
N THR A 190 -4.81 -9.88 -19.19
CA THR A 190 -4.07 -10.22 -17.96
C THR A 190 -2.91 -11.17 -18.18
N GLY A 191 -2.86 -11.87 -19.31
CA GLY A 191 -1.89 -12.94 -19.58
C GLY A 191 -2.27 -14.29 -18.95
N TYR A 192 -3.29 -14.35 -18.09
CA TYR A 192 -3.69 -15.54 -17.31
C TYR A 192 -5.11 -15.96 -17.63
N THR A 193 -5.39 -17.26 -17.55
CA THR A 193 -6.77 -17.72 -17.44
C THR A 193 -7.38 -17.24 -16.11
N ILE A 194 -8.70 -17.15 -16.04
CA ILE A 194 -9.39 -16.73 -14.80
C ILE A 194 -8.98 -17.62 -13.60
N SER A 195 -8.92 -18.95 -13.80
CA SER A 195 -8.51 -19.87 -12.72
C SER A 195 -7.06 -19.68 -12.29
N GLU A 196 -6.14 -19.42 -13.23
CA GLU A 196 -4.75 -19.10 -12.90
C GLU A 196 -4.65 -17.76 -12.16
N TYR A 197 -5.41 -16.76 -12.59
CA TYR A 197 -5.46 -15.45 -11.95
C TYR A 197 -6.00 -15.55 -10.52
N VAL A 198 -7.12 -16.22 -10.29
CA VAL A 198 -7.69 -16.49 -8.97
C VAL A 198 -6.66 -17.16 -8.06
N ASN A 199 -6.01 -18.22 -8.54
CA ASN A 199 -4.99 -18.91 -7.75
C ASN A 199 -3.81 -18.00 -7.41
N ARG A 200 -3.33 -17.18 -8.35
CA ARG A 200 -2.25 -16.19 -8.08
C ARG A 200 -2.66 -15.20 -7.04
N GLN A 201 -3.87 -14.61 -7.15
CA GLN A 201 -4.38 -13.65 -6.16
C GLN A 201 -4.48 -14.27 -4.76
N LYS A 202 -4.98 -15.52 -4.66
CA LYS A 202 -5.03 -16.25 -3.38
C LYS A 202 -3.63 -16.50 -2.81
N ILE A 203 -2.64 -16.86 -3.63
CA ILE A 203 -1.27 -17.07 -3.17
C ILE A 203 -0.62 -15.74 -2.74
N ASP A 204 -0.81 -14.67 -3.48
CA ASP A 204 -0.27 -13.36 -3.10
C ASP A 204 -0.91 -12.84 -1.80
N ALA A 205 -2.23 -13.00 -1.63
CA ALA A 205 -2.89 -12.74 -0.36
C ALA A 205 -2.34 -13.60 0.80
N SER A 206 -2.01 -14.88 0.54
CA SER A 206 -1.42 -15.75 1.56
C SER A 206 -0.04 -15.28 2.02
N LYS A 207 0.81 -14.78 1.11
CA LYS A 207 2.11 -14.19 1.47
C LYS A 207 1.95 -13.01 2.41
N LEU A 208 0.98 -12.13 2.15
CA LEU A 208 0.67 -11.00 3.02
C LEU A 208 0.15 -11.45 4.39
N LEU A 209 -0.69 -12.49 4.45
CA LEU A 209 -1.14 -13.07 5.72
C LEU A 209 0.04 -13.66 6.52
N PHE A 210 0.94 -14.37 5.87
CA PHE A 210 2.15 -14.89 6.51
C PHE A 210 3.06 -13.77 7.04
N SER A 211 3.24 -12.67 6.28
CA SER A 211 4.01 -11.51 6.73
C SER A 211 3.39 -10.79 7.94
N ARG A 212 2.08 -10.97 8.17
CA ARG A 212 1.37 -10.46 9.36
C ARG A 212 1.49 -11.39 10.59
N GLY A 213 2.23 -12.48 10.49
CA GLY A 213 2.45 -13.42 11.58
C GLY A 213 1.47 -14.59 11.64
N HIS A 214 0.57 -14.77 10.64
CA HIS A 214 -0.21 -15.99 10.52
C HIS A 214 0.71 -17.16 10.16
N LYS A 215 0.85 -18.13 11.06
CA LYS A 215 1.79 -19.26 10.87
C LYS A 215 1.10 -20.56 10.45
N SER A 216 -0.21 -20.66 10.63
CA SER A 216 -0.96 -21.85 10.25
C SER A 216 -1.26 -21.89 8.76
N VAL A 217 -0.58 -22.76 8.05
CA VAL A 217 -0.80 -22.99 6.60
C VAL A 217 -2.25 -23.44 6.33
N MET A 218 -2.82 -24.26 7.23
CA MET A 218 -4.17 -24.77 7.11
C MET A 218 -5.21 -23.64 7.22
N ASP A 219 -5.06 -22.77 8.23
CA ASP A 219 -6.00 -21.67 8.47
C ASP A 219 -5.95 -20.63 7.35
N VAL A 220 -4.73 -20.31 6.88
CA VAL A 220 -4.56 -19.39 5.73
C VAL A 220 -5.18 -19.98 4.47
N ALA A 221 -4.97 -21.28 4.19
CA ALA A 221 -5.60 -21.94 3.05
C ALA A 221 -7.13 -21.89 3.14
N ALA A 222 -7.69 -22.19 4.31
CA ALA A 222 -9.13 -22.15 4.55
C ALA A 222 -9.70 -20.74 4.41
N SER A 223 -9.06 -19.72 4.99
CA SER A 223 -9.49 -18.32 4.89
C SER A 223 -9.49 -17.76 3.45
N LEU A 224 -8.72 -18.38 2.55
CA LEU A 224 -8.65 -18.02 1.13
C LEU A 224 -9.51 -18.96 0.25
N GLY A 225 -10.38 -19.76 0.85
CA GLY A 225 -11.31 -20.64 0.14
C GLY A 225 -10.63 -21.76 -0.67
N PHE A 226 -9.52 -22.31 -0.15
CA PHE A 226 -8.98 -23.56 -0.69
C PHE A 226 -9.65 -24.76 -0.05
N ASN A 227 -10.11 -25.70 -0.86
CA ASN A 227 -10.79 -26.91 -0.39
C ASN A 227 -9.86 -27.88 0.39
N SER A 228 -8.54 -27.74 0.24
CA SER A 228 -7.57 -28.49 1.02
C SER A 228 -6.21 -27.76 1.12
N SER A 229 -5.58 -27.89 2.26
CA SER A 229 -4.21 -27.38 2.50
C SER A 229 -3.16 -28.04 1.59
N SER A 230 -3.41 -29.27 1.16
CA SER A 230 -2.54 -29.98 0.20
C SER A 230 -2.57 -29.34 -1.17
N TYR A 231 -3.76 -29.00 -1.69
CA TYR A 231 -3.90 -28.31 -2.96
C TYR A 231 -3.33 -26.88 -2.86
N PHE A 232 -3.58 -26.17 -1.77
CA PHE A 232 -2.96 -24.87 -1.50
C PHE A 232 -1.45 -24.97 -1.57
N SER A 233 -0.82 -25.90 -0.83
CA SER A 233 0.64 -26.04 -0.78
C SER A 233 1.26 -26.36 -2.14
N LYS A 234 0.63 -27.21 -2.93
CA LYS A 234 1.03 -27.49 -4.31
C LYS A 234 0.96 -26.25 -5.19
N THR A 235 -0.15 -25.49 -5.09
CA THR A 235 -0.38 -24.27 -5.86
C THR A 235 0.62 -23.18 -5.44
N PHE A 236 0.84 -23.03 -4.15
CA PHE A 236 1.82 -22.09 -3.60
C PHE A 236 3.21 -22.39 -4.15
N LYS A 237 3.69 -23.65 -4.03
CA LYS A 237 4.98 -24.06 -4.56
C LYS A 237 5.10 -23.88 -6.07
N LYS A 238 4.04 -24.16 -6.83
CA LYS A 238 4.02 -23.96 -8.29
C LYS A 238 4.19 -22.48 -8.68
N ILE A 239 3.62 -21.56 -7.89
CA ILE A 239 3.61 -20.12 -8.19
C ILE A 239 4.87 -19.44 -7.63
N THR A 240 5.34 -19.82 -6.44
CA THR A 240 6.44 -19.16 -5.72
C THR A 240 7.79 -19.84 -5.87
N GLY A 241 7.80 -21.11 -6.24
CA GLY A 241 9.01 -21.95 -6.29
C GLY A 241 9.35 -22.66 -4.98
N GLU A 242 8.77 -22.28 -3.86
CA GLU A 242 9.04 -22.84 -2.52
C GLU A 242 7.75 -23.25 -1.80
N SER A 243 7.84 -24.10 -0.76
CA SER A 243 6.66 -24.49 0.01
C SER A 243 6.20 -23.35 0.95
N PRO A 244 4.92 -23.33 1.39
CA PRO A 244 4.45 -22.35 2.37
C PRO A 244 5.25 -22.40 3.68
N ALA A 245 5.67 -23.59 4.12
CA ALA A 245 6.45 -23.77 5.34
C ALA A 245 7.87 -23.18 5.21
N ASP A 246 8.52 -23.41 4.07
CA ASP A 246 9.86 -22.85 3.78
C ASP A 246 9.77 -21.31 3.70
N TYR A 247 8.72 -20.79 3.05
CA TYR A 247 8.46 -19.36 2.94
C TYR A 247 8.31 -18.70 4.33
N ILE A 248 7.48 -19.29 5.22
CA ILE A 248 7.27 -18.80 6.59
C ILE A 248 8.58 -18.85 7.38
N GLN A 249 9.36 -19.94 7.26
CA GLN A 249 10.64 -20.09 7.96
C GLN A 249 11.66 -19.06 7.50
N LYS A 250 11.73 -18.78 6.21
CA LYS A 250 12.62 -17.77 5.63
C LYS A 250 12.28 -16.38 6.15
N MET A 251 11.01 -16.01 6.17
CA MET A 251 10.54 -14.73 6.72
C MET A 251 10.89 -14.59 8.21
N ALA A 252 10.73 -15.65 8.99
CA ALA A 252 11.05 -15.61 10.42
C ALA A 252 12.54 -15.38 10.70
N ARG A 253 13.43 -15.83 9.82
CA ARG A 253 14.88 -15.59 9.93
C ARG A 253 15.25 -14.14 9.62
N THR A 254 14.64 -13.54 8.61
CA THR A 254 14.89 -12.15 8.22
C THR A 254 14.50 -11.16 9.33
N HIS A 255 13.52 -11.50 10.17
CA HIS A 255 13.10 -10.66 11.32
C HIS A 255 13.89 -10.88 12.62
N ILE A 256 14.88 -11.79 12.65
CA ILE A 256 15.73 -12.05 13.83
C ILE A 256 17.12 -11.41 13.64
N GLU A 257 17.47 -11.08 12.40
CA GLU A 257 18.78 -10.47 12.06
C GLU A 257 18.71 -8.92 12.03
N ASP A 258 17.51 -8.32 12.18
CA ASP A 258 17.25 -6.89 12.37
C ASP A 258 16.88 -6.57 13.84
#